data_b9246aeaea86241b7d336dfde7e167a1
#
_entry.id   b9246aeaea86241b7d336dfde7e167a1
#
_cell.length_a   1.000
_cell.length_b   1.000
_cell.length_c   1.000
_cell.angle_alpha   90.00
_cell.angle_beta   90.00
_cell.angle_gamma   90.00
#
_symmetry.space_group_name_H-M   'P 1'
#
loop_
_entity.id
_entity.type
_entity.pdbx_description
1 polymer ?
#
loop_
_entity_poly.entity_id
_entity_poly.type
_entity_poly.pdbx_seq_one_letter_code
_entity_poly.pdbx_strand_id
1 'polypeptide(L)'
;MNDTVPPSRAAILLVQLGTPDKPEVPEVRRYLREFLTDRRVVEQSPLIWWPILYSMVLTRRPKESAEKYRSIWTKAGSPLLVNTKLAAEALQDELNKRGRQVEVVWAMRYGNPSMVDALRDLRDRGFSRIVVLPMYPQYSAATSGTVFDVIAREFLQWRSIPALRFLQSFHDDPGYIAAVAESIRHFWRQSEAGKPEKLIFSFHGLPQSCVDQGDPYVKQCQESAALIAAALGLAKEDWLLTFQSRFGRAEWVKPYTQSTVEALARKGVKTVDVVCPGFVSDCIETLEEIDMEVHNAFVGAGGKRFRYIHCLNDAPLWIHALADIVGNELAGWKTLEAEQGRRKG
;
A
#
# COMPACT_ATOMS: atom_id res chain seq x y z
N MET A 1 9.01 48.00 7.56
CA MET A 1 8.07 46.89 7.28
C MET A 1 8.67 45.65 7.84
N ASN A 2 8.12 45.12 8.96
CA ASN A 2 8.56 43.83 9.50
C ASN A 2 7.88 42.76 8.65
N ASP A 3 8.54 42.34 7.56
CA ASP A 3 8.18 41.14 6.82
C ASP A 3 8.52 39.93 7.71
N THR A 4 7.62 39.62 8.65
CA THR A 4 7.67 38.32 9.33
C THR A 4 7.38 37.26 8.28
N VAL A 5 8.44 36.56 7.86
CA VAL A 5 8.31 35.34 7.05
C VAL A 5 7.27 34.47 7.76
N PRO A 6 6.17 34.09 7.09
CA PRO A 6 5.16 33.25 7.73
C PRO A 6 5.80 31.97 8.26
N PRO A 7 5.37 31.50 9.43
CA PRO A 7 5.95 30.30 10.01
C PRO A 7 5.85 29.14 9.02
N SER A 8 6.95 28.42 8.87
CA SER A 8 7.06 27.31 7.93
C SER A 8 6.10 26.19 8.32
N ARG A 9 5.05 26.01 7.51
CA ARG A 9 4.04 24.95 7.68
C ARG A 9 4.54 23.65 7.06
N ALA A 10 4.41 22.55 7.80
CA ALA A 10 4.76 21.23 7.34
C ALA A 10 3.50 20.36 7.19
N ALA A 11 3.46 19.54 6.16
CA ALA A 11 2.42 18.54 5.94
C ALA A 11 3.02 17.16 5.67
N ILE A 12 2.25 16.13 5.98
CA ILE A 12 2.49 14.74 5.60
C ILE A 12 1.42 14.38 4.58
N LEU A 13 1.84 13.92 3.41
CA LEU A 13 0.95 13.42 2.36
C LEU A 13 1.09 11.91 2.28
N LEU A 14 0.09 11.18 2.77
CA LEU A 14 -0.03 9.74 2.60
C LEU A 14 -0.60 9.45 1.21
N VAL A 15 0.04 8.57 0.44
CA VAL A 15 -0.40 8.24 -0.92
C VAL A 15 -0.66 6.75 -1.04
N GLN A 16 -1.91 6.40 -1.37
CA GLN A 16 -2.31 5.03 -1.71
C GLN A 16 -2.47 4.85 -3.22
N LEU A 17 -2.55 3.58 -3.66
CA LEU A 17 -2.69 3.24 -5.09
C LEU A 17 -3.91 3.89 -5.72
N GLY A 18 -5.04 3.68 -5.09
CA GLY A 18 -6.31 4.19 -5.57
C GLY A 18 -7.35 3.10 -5.80
N THR A 19 -8.55 3.57 -6.07
CA THR A 19 -9.73 2.73 -6.24
C THR A 19 -10.75 3.49 -7.11
N PRO A 20 -11.68 2.82 -7.80
CA PRO A 20 -12.77 3.51 -8.48
C PRO A 20 -13.68 4.22 -7.47
N ASP A 21 -14.34 5.32 -7.90
CA ASP A 21 -15.26 6.07 -7.04
C ASP A 21 -16.51 5.25 -6.64
N LYS A 22 -16.92 4.32 -7.53
CA LYS A 22 -18.02 3.39 -7.32
C LYS A 22 -17.72 2.04 -7.98
N PRO A 23 -18.34 0.93 -7.50
CA PRO A 23 -18.16 -0.40 -8.09
C PRO A 23 -19.02 -0.58 -9.37
N GLU A 24 -19.05 0.44 -10.22
CA GLU A 24 -19.81 0.47 -11.46
C GLU A 24 -18.89 0.48 -12.67
N VAL A 25 -19.37 -0.06 -13.79
CA VAL A 25 -18.54 -0.25 -15.00
C VAL A 25 -17.92 1.05 -15.53
N PRO A 26 -18.62 2.20 -15.57
CA PRO A 26 -18.02 3.45 -16.04
C PRO A 26 -16.87 3.96 -15.15
N GLU A 27 -17.05 3.92 -13.83
CA GLU A 27 -16.08 4.36 -12.83
C GLU A 27 -14.86 3.45 -12.81
N VAL A 28 -15.09 2.14 -12.83
CA VAL A 28 -14.01 1.14 -12.92
C VAL A 28 -13.24 1.29 -14.25
N ARG A 29 -13.92 1.58 -15.36
CA ARG A 29 -13.24 1.85 -16.64
C ARG A 29 -12.37 3.10 -16.58
N ARG A 30 -12.84 4.17 -15.92
CA ARG A 30 -12.08 5.41 -15.74
C ARG A 30 -10.81 5.15 -14.91
N TYR A 31 -10.96 4.47 -13.78
CA TYR A 31 -9.86 4.06 -12.92
C TYR A 31 -8.84 3.18 -13.64
N LEU A 32 -9.30 2.11 -14.30
CA LEU A 32 -8.42 1.20 -15.04
C LEU A 32 -7.70 1.91 -16.20
N ARG A 33 -8.35 2.87 -16.86
CA ARG A 33 -7.70 3.67 -17.90
C ARG A 33 -6.55 4.48 -17.33
N GLU A 34 -6.77 5.19 -16.22
CA GLU A 34 -5.73 5.99 -15.56
C GLU A 34 -4.56 5.10 -15.12
N PHE A 35 -4.85 4.00 -14.45
CA PHE A 35 -3.88 3.03 -13.95
C PHE A 35 -3.07 2.38 -15.08
N LEU A 36 -3.72 1.87 -16.12
CA LEU A 36 -3.09 1.11 -17.19
C LEU A 36 -2.45 1.96 -18.30
N THR A 37 -2.66 3.27 -18.28
CA THR A 37 -1.91 4.21 -19.14
C THR A 37 -0.61 4.68 -18.51
N ASP A 38 -0.37 4.38 -17.24
CA ASP A 38 0.91 4.71 -16.60
C ASP A 38 2.02 3.80 -17.12
N ARG A 39 3.10 4.41 -17.60
CA ARG A 39 4.22 3.71 -18.22
C ARG A 39 5.05 2.89 -17.23
N ARG A 40 5.00 3.22 -15.94
CA ARG A 40 5.65 2.41 -14.90
C ARG A 40 4.84 1.20 -14.49
N VAL A 41 3.53 1.22 -14.75
CA VAL A 41 2.64 0.08 -14.51
C VAL A 41 2.67 -0.89 -15.69
N VAL A 42 2.65 -0.33 -16.91
CA VAL A 42 2.74 -1.11 -18.15
C VAL A 42 3.91 -0.60 -18.99
N GLU A 43 5.06 -1.26 -18.84
CA GLU A 43 6.34 -0.88 -19.49
C GLU A 43 6.40 -1.32 -20.95
N GLN A 44 5.31 -1.09 -21.69
CA GLN A 44 5.25 -1.35 -23.12
C GLN A 44 5.18 -0.05 -23.92
N SER A 45 5.62 -0.10 -25.19
CA SER A 45 5.48 1.04 -26.08
C SER A 45 4.02 1.47 -26.16
N PRO A 46 3.68 2.75 -25.98
CA PRO A 46 2.31 3.25 -26.12
C PRO A 46 1.69 2.93 -27.48
N LEU A 47 2.50 2.89 -28.55
CA LEU A 47 2.04 2.55 -29.89
C LEU A 47 1.49 1.12 -30.00
N ILE A 48 2.00 0.20 -29.17
CA ILE A 48 1.53 -1.19 -29.12
C ILE A 48 0.44 -1.32 -28.06
N TRP A 49 0.66 -0.74 -26.89
CA TRP A 49 -0.22 -0.94 -25.72
C TRP A 49 -1.57 -0.24 -25.84
N TRP A 50 -1.62 1.01 -26.28
CA TRP A 50 -2.87 1.76 -26.33
C TRP A 50 -3.94 1.15 -27.23
N PRO A 51 -3.63 0.67 -28.45
CA PRO A 51 -4.64 -0.05 -29.23
C PRO A 51 -5.22 -1.26 -28.48
N ILE A 52 -4.37 -2.06 -27.82
CA ILE A 52 -4.81 -3.21 -27.00
C ILE A 52 -5.66 -2.77 -25.81
N LEU A 53 -5.19 -1.76 -25.10
CA LEU A 53 -5.88 -1.20 -23.92
C LEU A 53 -7.30 -0.75 -24.28
N TYR A 54 -7.45 0.08 -25.31
CA TYR A 54 -8.74 0.68 -25.65
C TYR A 54 -9.68 -0.26 -26.40
N SER A 55 -9.17 -1.17 -27.24
CA SER A 55 -10.02 -2.09 -28.01
C SER A 55 -10.40 -3.36 -27.26
N MET A 56 -9.55 -3.86 -26.37
CA MET A 56 -9.76 -5.15 -25.70
C MET A 56 -9.91 -5.02 -24.18
N VAL A 57 -8.93 -4.38 -23.51
CA VAL A 57 -8.87 -4.38 -22.04
C VAL A 57 -10.02 -3.56 -21.46
N LEU A 58 -10.16 -2.29 -21.86
CA LEU A 58 -11.20 -1.39 -21.36
C LEU A 58 -12.62 -1.68 -21.85
N THR A 59 -12.79 -2.61 -22.79
CA THR A 59 -14.11 -3.07 -23.23
C THR A 59 -14.65 -4.23 -22.39
N ARG A 60 -13.78 -5.15 -21.97
CA ARG A 60 -14.16 -6.40 -21.27
C ARG A 60 -13.91 -6.36 -19.79
N ARG A 61 -12.68 -6.00 -19.39
CA ARG A 61 -12.22 -6.06 -18.00
C ARG A 61 -13.00 -5.18 -17.00
N PRO A 62 -13.52 -3.98 -17.36
CA PRO A 62 -14.28 -3.18 -16.39
C PRO A 62 -15.54 -3.86 -15.85
N LYS A 63 -16.19 -4.74 -16.62
CA LYS A 63 -17.37 -5.48 -16.15
C LYS A 63 -16.97 -6.49 -15.06
N GLU A 64 -15.98 -7.33 -15.35
CA GLU A 64 -15.46 -8.34 -14.41
C GLU A 64 -14.91 -7.68 -13.15
N SER A 65 -14.10 -6.61 -13.31
CA SER A 65 -13.57 -5.87 -12.17
C SER A 65 -14.66 -5.19 -11.34
N ALA A 66 -15.74 -4.67 -11.97
CA ALA A 66 -16.85 -4.08 -11.22
C ALA A 66 -17.59 -5.13 -10.36
N GLU A 67 -17.71 -6.37 -10.84
CA GLU A 67 -18.27 -7.48 -10.05
C GLU A 67 -17.40 -7.79 -8.83
N LYS A 68 -16.08 -7.86 -9.01
CA LYS A 68 -15.10 -8.04 -7.92
C LYS A 68 -15.13 -6.88 -6.91
N TYR A 69 -15.19 -5.63 -7.39
CA TYR A 69 -15.33 -4.48 -6.49
C TYR A 69 -16.65 -4.51 -5.70
N ARG A 70 -17.77 -4.94 -6.32
CA ARG A 70 -19.05 -5.07 -5.60
C ARG A 70 -19.00 -6.09 -4.48
N SER A 71 -18.28 -7.19 -4.64
CA SER A 71 -18.20 -8.24 -3.61
C SER A 71 -17.53 -7.76 -2.30
N ILE A 72 -16.66 -6.75 -2.39
CA ILE A 72 -15.94 -6.20 -1.23
C ILE A 72 -16.43 -4.80 -0.81
N TRP A 73 -17.37 -4.21 -1.57
CA TRP A 73 -17.78 -2.82 -1.35
C TRP A 73 -18.59 -2.66 -0.08
N THR A 74 -18.22 -1.70 0.76
CA THR A 74 -18.93 -1.41 2.00
C THR A 74 -19.94 -0.28 1.85
N LYS A 75 -20.79 -0.06 2.84
CA LYS A 75 -21.69 1.11 2.90
C LYS A 75 -20.92 2.44 2.91
N ALA A 76 -19.70 2.44 3.43
CA ALA A 76 -18.83 3.63 3.51
C ALA A 76 -18.00 3.84 2.23
N GLY A 77 -17.98 2.87 1.31
CA GLY A 77 -17.21 2.93 0.07
C GLY A 77 -16.22 1.78 -0.10
N SER A 78 -15.22 1.99 -0.94
CA SER A 78 -14.12 1.06 -1.14
C SER A 78 -13.34 0.84 0.17
N PRO A 79 -13.04 -0.41 0.57
CA PRO A 79 -12.20 -0.67 1.76
C PRO A 79 -10.88 0.09 1.75
N LEU A 80 -10.18 0.13 0.61
CA LEU A 80 -8.92 0.87 0.50
C LEU A 80 -9.07 2.36 0.83
N LEU A 81 -10.12 3.00 0.31
CA LEU A 81 -10.39 4.42 0.56
C LEU A 81 -10.74 4.67 2.02
N VAL A 82 -11.63 3.84 2.58
CA VAL A 82 -12.09 3.96 3.97
C VAL A 82 -10.93 3.77 4.93
N ASN A 83 -10.14 2.71 4.76
CA ASN A 83 -9.01 2.41 5.64
C ASN A 83 -7.89 3.44 5.51
N THR A 84 -7.64 3.97 4.31
CA THR A 84 -6.66 5.06 4.13
C THR A 84 -7.08 6.31 4.88
N LYS A 85 -8.37 6.68 4.80
CA LYS A 85 -8.92 7.82 5.54
C LYS A 85 -8.79 7.62 7.05
N LEU A 86 -9.22 6.47 7.57
CA LEU A 86 -9.14 6.14 9.00
C LEU A 86 -7.69 6.16 9.51
N ALA A 87 -6.75 5.57 8.74
CA ALA A 87 -5.34 5.61 9.09
C ALA A 87 -4.77 7.03 9.12
N ALA A 88 -5.17 7.89 8.18
CA ALA A 88 -4.75 9.29 8.16
C ALA A 88 -5.31 10.09 9.34
N GLU A 89 -6.58 9.90 9.69
CA GLU A 89 -7.21 10.52 10.85
C GLU A 89 -6.54 10.05 12.16
N ALA A 90 -6.33 8.74 12.31
CA ALA A 90 -5.65 8.17 13.47
C ALA A 90 -4.18 8.65 13.59
N LEU A 91 -3.47 8.77 12.49
CA LEU A 91 -2.11 9.34 12.47
C LEU A 91 -2.11 10.81 12.88
N GLN A 92 -3.07 11.61 12.39
CA GLN A 92 -3.21 13.01 12.80
C GLN A 92 -3.40 13.14 14.32
N ASP A 93 -4.29 12.32 14.87
CA ASP A 93 -4.56 12.29 16.31
C ASP A 93 -3.33 11.86 17.11
N GLU A 94 -2.60 10.87 16.65
CA GLU A 94 -1.38 10.40 17.30
C GLU A 94 -0.26 11.46 17.26
N LEU A 95 -0.07 12.14 16.14
CA LEU A 95 0.89 13.24 16.02
C LEU A 95 0.51 14.43 16.91
N ASN A 96 -0.77 14.76 17.02
CA ASN A 96 -1.27 15.79 17.93
C ASN A 96 -0.97 15.44 19.40
N LYS A 97 -1.20 14.18 19.82
CA LYS A 97 -0.85 13.69 21.17
C LYS A 97 0.64 13.79 21.45
N ARG A 98 1.48 13.60 20.43
CA ARG A 98 2.94 13.77 20.52
C ARG A 98 3.41 15.24 20.45
N GLY A 99 2.49 16.21 20.40
CA GLY A 99 2.81 17.64 20.30
C GLY A 99 3.38 18.06 18.94
N ARG A 100 3.17 17.27 17.87
CA ARG A 100 3.66 17.58 16.53
C ARG A 100 2.65 18.43 15.77
N GLN A 101 2.97 19.69 15.48
CA GLN A 101 2.13 20.60 14.71
C GLN A 101 2.37 20.39 13.20
N VAL A 102 1.85 19.33 12.66
CA VAL A 102 1.87 19.00 11.23
C VAL A 102 0.48 18.59 10.77
N GLU A 103 0.16 18.81 9.52
CA GLU A 103 -1.11 18.39 8.94
C GLU A 103 -0.91 17.07 8.18
N VAL A 104 -1.80 16.10 8.41
CA VAL A 104 -1.84 14.86 7.66
C VAL A 104 -2.90 14.98 6.57
N VAL A 105 -2.47 14.85 5.33
CA VAL A 105 -3.32 14.80 4.13
C VAL A 105 -3.14 13.42 3.49
N TRP A 106 -4.17 12.91 2.87
CA TRP A 106 -4.09 11.66 2.13
C TRP A 106 -4.67 11.81 0.73
N ALA A 107 -4.15 11.02 -0.20
CA ALA A 107 -4.58 11.04 -1.59
C ALA A 107 -4.39 9.68 -2.26
N MET A 108 -5.01 9.51 -3.41
CA MET A 108 -4.86 8.36 -4.28
C MET A 108 -3.93 8.70 -5.44
N ARG A 109 -3.05 7.76 -5.78
CA ARG A 109 -2.22 7.88 -6.97
C ARG A 109 -3.07 7.83 -8.24
N TYR A 110 -4.11 6.99 -8.24
CA TYR A 110 -5.11 6.87 -9.30
C TYR A 110 -6.52 7.01 -8.72
N GLY A 111 -7.37 7.80 -9.34
CA GLY A 111 -8.72 8.09 -8.85
C GLY A 111 -8.76 9.22 -7.84
N ASN A 112 -9.72 9.19 -6.90
CA ASN A 112 -10.02 10.30 -6.00
C ASN A 112 -9.91 9.91 -4.51
N PRO A 113 -9.55 10.89 -3.62
CA PRO A 113 -9.04 12.22 -3.92
C PRO A 113 -7.68 12.17 -4.63
N SER A 114 -7.53 12.97 -5.66
CA SER A 114 -6.37 12.94 -6.54
C SER A 114 -5.11 13.48 -5.83
N MET A 115 -3.98 12.81 -6.02
CA MET A 115 -2.69 13.28 -5.50
C MET A 115 -2.29 14.65 -6.08
N VAL A 116 -2.64 14.92 -7.33
CA VAL A 116 -2.38 16.22 -7.99
C VAL A 116 -3.11 17.33 -7.26
N ASP A 117 -4.41 17.13 -6.97
CA ASP A 117 -5.22 18.13 -6.27
C ASP A 117 -4.75 18.34 -4.83
N ALA A 118 -4.36 17.26 -4.14
CA ALA A 118 -3.79 17.35 -2.79
C ALA A 118 -2.48 18.16 -2.76
N LEU A 119 -1.58 17.94 -3.71
CA LEU A 119 -0.34 18.73 -3.83
C LEU A 119 -0.61 20.20 -4.11
N ARG A 120 -1.55 20.50 -5.01
CA ARG A 120 -1.95 21.88 -5.33
C ARG A 120 -2.63 22.59 -4.16
N ASP A 121 -3.51 21.91 -3.43
CA ASP A 121 -4.12 22.43 -2.20
C ASP A 121 -3.05 22.79 -1.15
N LEU A 122 -2.09 21.89 -0.91
CA LEU A 122 -0.98 22.16 0.01
C LEU A 122 -0.15 23.38 -0.42
N ARG A 123 0.13 23.54 -1.72
CA ARG A 123 0.82 24.72 -2.27
C ARG A 123 0.02 25.99 -2.02
N ASP A 124 -1.27 25.97 -2.40
CA ASP A 124 -2.14 27.16 -2.38
C ASP A 124 -2.42 27.61 -0.93
N ARG A 125 -2.40 26.69 0.02
CA ARG A 125 -2.45 26.93 1.47
C ARG A 125 -1.10 27.30 2.10
N GLY A 126 -0.04 27.40 1.29
CA GLY A 126 1.28 27.90 1.72
C GLY A 126 2.13 26.90 2.52
N PHE A 127 1.94 25.59 2.34
CA PHE A 127 2.82 24.60 2.94
C PHE A 127 4.18 24.62 2.24
N SER A 128 5.22 24.90 3.01
CA SER A 128 6.60 25.02 2.51
C SER A 128 7.45 23.76 2.73
N ARG A 129 6.92 22.77 3.42
CA ARG A 129 7.58 21.49 3.75
C ARG A 129 6.58 20.34 3.63
N ILE A 130 6.90 19.37 2.83
CA ILE A 130 6.02 18.22 2.57
C ILE A 130 6.82 16.94 2.73
N VAL A 131 6.36 16.05 3.62
CA VAL A 131 6.79 14.66 3.66
C VAL A 131 5.79 13.88 2.82
N VAL A 132 6.23 13.18 1.81
CA VAL A 132 5.38 12.26 1.03
C VAL A 132 5.72 10.82 1.39
N LEU A 133 4.71 10.11 1.84
CA LEU A 133 4.79 8.70 2.22
C LEU A 133 3.87 7.88 1.31
N PRO A 134 4.40 7.21 0.29
CA PRO A 134 3.67 6.14 -0.39
C PRO A 134 3.39 5.00 0.59
N MET A 135 2.13 4.57 0.69
CA MET A 135 1.68 3.56 1.65
C MET A 135 2.03 2.13 1.18
N TYR A 136 3.22 1.96 0.62
CA TYR A 136 3.77 0.69 0.18
C TYR A 136 5.06 0.41 0.94
N PRO A 137 5.10 -0.62 1.79
CA PRO A 137 6.32 -0.91 2.55
C PRO A 137 7.51 -1.20 1.66
N GLN A 138 7.32 -1.97 0.59
CA GLN A 138 8.34 -2.32 -0.39
C GLN A 138 8.27 -1.37 -1.58
N TYR A 139 9.43 -0.88 -2.00
CA TYR A 139 9.54 -0.07 -3.21
C TYR A 139 9.32 -0.90 -4.48
N SER A 140 8.59 -0.34 -5.42
CA SER A 140 8.64 -0.71 -6.83
C SER A 140 8.51 0.52 -7.70
N ALA A 141 9.08 0.46 -8.91
CA ALA A 141 8.87 1.49 -9.92
C ALA A 141 7.37 1.69 -10.22
N ALA A 142 6.59 0.61 -10.21
CA ALA A 142 5.14 0.63 -10.44
C ALA A 142 4.31 1.20 -9.28
N THR A 143 4.90 1.42 -8.10
CA THR A 143 4.23 1.97 -6.90
C THR A 143 4.86 3.29 -6.48
N SER A 144 5.85 3.27 -5.59
CA SER A 144 6.52 4.49 -5.11
C SER A 144 7.13 5.32 -6.25
N GLY A 145 7.64 4.66 -7.31
CA GLY A 145 8.17 5.35 -8.47
C GLY A 145 7.14 6.19 -9.21
N THR A 146 5.88 5.70 -9.37
CA THR A 146 4.81 6.48 -10.01
C THR A 146 4.38 7.69 -9.18
N VAL A 147 4.43 7.57 -7.84
CA VAL A 147 4.15 8.67 -6.91
C VAL A 147 5.20 9.77 -7.10
N PHE A 148 6.48 9.41 -7.15
CA PHE A 148 7.56 10.36 -7.40
C PHE A 148 7.42 11.07 -8.75
N ASP A 149 6.99 10.37 -9.80
CA ASP A 149 6.76 10.96 -11.13
C ASP A 149 5.68 12.04 -11.11
N VAL A 150 4.61 11.89 -10.31
CA VAL A 150 3.58 12.93 -10.16
C VAL A 150 4.15 14.15 -9.47
N ILE A 151 4.89 13.97 -8.37
CA ILE A 151 5.55 15.07 -7.66
C ILE A 151 6.45 15.84 -8.61
N ALA A 152 7.31 15.14 -9.34
CA ALA A 152 8.26 15.76 -10.25
C ALA A 152 7.55 16.58 -11.34
N ARG A 153 6.48 16.03 -11.94
CA ARG A 153 5.69 16.73 -12.97
C ARG A 153 5.00 17.98 -12.45
N GLU A 154 4.43 17.95 -11.24
CA GLU A 154 3.81 19.11 -10.63
C GLU A 154 4.86 20.17 -10.26
N PHE A 155 5.97 19.78 -9.64
CA PHE A 155 7.02 20.72 -9.21
C PHE A 155 7.71 21.42 -10.38
N LEU A 156 7.83 20.78 -11.54
CA LEU A 156 8.33 21.43 -12.76
C LEU A 156 7.47 22.63 -13.21
N GLN A 157 6.20 22.69 -12.79
CA GLN A 157 5.28 23.77 -13.14
C GLN A 157 5.24 24.87 -12.08
N TRP A 158 5.83 24.67 -10.90
CA TRP A 158 5.72 25.59 -9.78
C TRP A 158 6.90 26.57 -9.72
N ARG A 159 6.59 27.84 -9.48
CA ARG A 159 7.64 28.84 -9.29
C ARG A 159 8.38 28.66 -7.96
N SER A 160 7.65 28.30 -6.90
CA SER A 160 8.21 28.01 -5.56
C SER A 160 7.97 26.53 -5.23
N ILE A 161 9.04 25.80 -5.02
CA ILE A 161 9.01 24.37 -4.69
C ILE A 161 9.16 24.24 -3.18
N PRO A 162 8.27 23.51 -2.49
CA PRO A 162 8.43 23.20 -1.07
C PRO A 162 9.63 22.30 -0.82
N ALA A 163 10.18 22.34 0.38
CA ALA A 163 11.17 21.33 0.80
C ALA A 163 10.45 19.98 0.85
N LEU A 164 10.97 19.02 0.09
CA LEU A 164 10.39 17.68 -0.04
C LEU A 164 11.24 16.66 0.70
N ARG A 165 10.56 15.77 1.44
CA ARG A 165 11.09 14.48 1.87
C ARG A 165 10.20 13.39 1.31
N PHE A 166 10.80 12.45 0.62
CA PHE A 166 10.11 11.34 -0.03
C PHE A 166 10.60 10.04 0.57
N LEU A 167 9.72 9.34 1.27
CA LEU A 167 10.04 8.03 1.84
C LEU A 167 9.83 6.96 0.76
N GLN A 168 10.91 6.40 0.28
CA GLN A 168 10.90 5.44 -0.81
C GLN A 168 10.32 4.08 -0.39
N SER A 169 10.68 3.60 0.80
CA SER A 169 10.25 2.32 1.37
C SER A 169 10.42 2.32 2.90
N PHE A 170 9.71 1.44 3.58
CA PHE A 170 9.84 1.16 5.00
C PHE A 170 9.68 -0.34 5.31
N HIS A 171 10.08 -1.18 4.36
CA HIS A 171 9.90 -2.62 4.33
C HIS A 171 10.61 -3.37 5.47
N ASP A 172 11.64 -2.79 6.06
CA ASP A 172 12.47 -3.31 7.15
C ASP A 172 12.35 -2.47 8.44
N ASP A 173 11.45 -1.47 8.46
CA ASP A 173 11.24 -0.64 9.64
C ASP A 173 10.80 -1.52 10.84
N PRO A 174 11.50 -1.44 11.99
CA PRO A 174 11.22 -2.30 13.15
C PRO A 174 9.79 -2.15 13.68
N GLY A 175 9.22 -0.95 13.65
CA GLY A 175 7.85 -0.67 14.09
C GLY A 175 6.83 -1.32 13.17
N TYR A 176 7.04 -1.20 11.84
CA TYR A 176 6.21 -1.86 10.84
C TYR A 176 6.27 -3.39 10.99
N ILE A 177 7.46 -3.97 11.09
CA ILE A 177 7.65 -5.42 11.27
C ILE A 177 6.97 -5.90 12.56
N ALA A 178 7.15 -5.18 13.67
CA ALA A 178 6.51 -5.50 14.94
C ALA A 178 4.98 -5.43 14.85
N ALA A 179 4.43 -4.42 14.15
CA ALA A 179 2.99 -4.27 13.96
C ALA A 179 2.39 -5.46 13.18
N VAL A 180 3.03 -5.89 12.09
CA VAL A 180 2.58 -7.06 11.32
C VAL A 180 2.69 -8.34 12.15
N ALA A 181 3.81 -8.56 12.84
CA ALA A 181 4.00 -9.73 13.67
C ALA A 181 2.97 -9.79 14.81
N GLU A 182 2.64 -8.66 15.44
CA GLU A 182 1.66 -8.62 16.51
C GLU A 182 0.22 -8.81 16.00
N SER A 183 -0.12 -8.28 14.82
CA SER A 183 -1.43 -8.55 14.22
C SER A 183 -1.64 -10.05 13.98
N ILE A 184 -0.61 -10.75 13.49
CA ILE A 184 -0.62 -12.21 13.30
C ILE A 184 -0.76 -12.94 14.65
N ARG A 185 0.03 -12.56 15.68
CA ARG A 185 -0.08 -13.16 17.02
C ARG A 185 -1.46 -12.94 17.63
N HIS A 186 -1.99 -11.73 17.50
CA HIS A 186 -3.32 -11.38 17.99
C HIS A 186 -4.38 -12.26 17.34
N PHE A 187 -4.34 -12.39 16.02
CA PHE A 187 -5.23 -13.27 15.26
C PHE A 187 -5.17 -14.73 15.74
N TRP A 188 -3.97 -15.27 15.98
CA TRP A 188 -3.81 -16.62 16.48
C TRP A 188 -4.29 -16.81 17.92
N ARG A 189 -4.09 -15.82 18.79
CA ARG A 189 -4.58 -15.88 20.17
C ARG A 189 -6.10 -15.84 20.27
N GLN A 190 -6.76 -15.12 19.38
CA GLN A 190 -8.24 -15.03 19.37
C GLN A 190 -8.90 -16.24 18.72
N SER A 191 -8.18 -17.05 18.00
CA SER A 191 -8.71 -18.21 17.32
C SER A 191 -8.54 -19.45 18.18
N GLU A 192 -9.66 -20.15 18.49
CA GLU A 192 -9.62 -21.48 19.13
C GLU A 192 -8.75 -22.48 18.34
N ALA A 193 -8.65 -22.27 17.04
CA ALA A 193 -7.87 -23.11 16.14
C ALA A 193 -6.35 -22.88 16.20
N GLY A 194 -5.89 -21.85 16.94
CA GLY A 194 -4.46 -21.55 17.10
C GLY A 194 -3.72 -21.25 15.79
N LYS A 195 -2.43 -21.65 15.75
CA LYS A 195 -1.57 -21.49 14.57
C LYS A 195 -1.96 -22.46 13.43
N PRO A 196 -1.71 -22.08 12.16
CA PRO A 196 -1.87 -22.98 11.01
C PRO A 196 -0.70 -23.95 10.89
N GLU A 197 -0.80 -24.95 9.98
CA GLU A 197 0.33 -25.76 9.56
C GLU A 197 1.34 -24.95 8.74
N LYS A 198 0.85 -23.97 7.96
CA LYS A 198 1.70 -23.07 7.19
C LYS A 198 1.17 -21.64 7.24
N LEU A 199 2.08 -20.66 7.43
CA LEU A 199 1.85 -19.26 7.21
C LEU A 199 2.34 -18.88 5.81
N ILE A 200 1.50 -18.23 5.03
CA ILE A 200 1.83 -17.75 3.68
C ILE A 200 1.95 -16.24 3.71
N PHE A 201 3.12 -15.71 3.39
CA PHE A 201 3.32 -14.31 3.07
C PHE A 201 3.06 -14.11 1.58
N SER A 202 1.94 -13.50 1.23
CA SER A 202 1.57 -13.21 -0.16
C SER A 202 1.84 -11.74 -0.47
N PHE A 203 2.63 -11.49 -1.51
CA PHE A 203 2.90 -10.15 -2.02
C PHE A 203 2.31 -10.01 -3.43
N HIS A 204 2.05 -8.79 -3.87
CA HIS A 204 1.66 -8.59 -5.26
C HIS A 204 2.80 -9.02 -6.18
N GLY A 205 2.48 -9.76 -7.24
CA GLY A 205 3.47 -10.18 -8.23
C GLY A 205 4.00 -8.99 -9.05
N LEU A 206 5.14 -9.21 -9.69
CA LEU A 206 5.76 -8.27 -10.60
C LEU A 206 6.27 -9.05 -11.83
N PRO A 207 6.23 -8.49 -13.06
CA PRO A 207 6.90 -9.10 -14.21
C PRO A 207 8.38 -9.35 -13.91
N GLN A 208 8.89 -10.52 -14.27
CA GLN A 208 10.30 -10.87 -14.04
C GLN A 208 11.25 -9.84 -14.68
N SER A 209 10.87 -9.29 -15.84
CA SER A 209 11.65 -8.24 -16.53
C SER A 209 11.90 -6.98 -15.70
N CYS A 210 10.99 -6.60 -14.79
CA CYS A 210 11.20 -5.47 -13.89
C CYS A 210 12.35 -5.76 -12.90
N VAL A 211 12.36 -6.97 -12.35
CA VAL A 211 13.44 -7.42 -11.45
C VAL A 211 14.78 -7.49 -12.19
N ASP A 212 14.77 -8.01 -13.42
CA ASP A 212 15.97 -8.10 -14.26
C ASP A 212 16.53 -6.71 -14.62
N GLN A 213 15.69 -5.70 -14.63
CA GLN A 213 16.07 -4.28 -14.82
C GLN A 213 16.47 -3.57 -13.51
N GLY A 214 16.47 -4.28 -12.38
CA GLY A 214 16.97 -3.77 -11.10
C GLY A 214 15.93 -3.24 -10.14
N ASP A 215 14.62 -3.53 -10.33
CA ASP A 215 13.59 -3.21 -9.32
C ASP A 215 13.86 -4.03 -8.04
N PRO A 216 14.05 -3.37 -6.86
CA PRO A 216 14.44 -4.06 -5.63
C PRO A 216 13.28 -4.77 -4.94
N TYR A 217 12.06 -4.70 -5.47
CA TYR A 217 10.83 -5.12 -4.82
C TYR A 217 10.89 -6.53 -4.24
N VAL A 218 11.31 -7.51 -5.06
CA VAL A 218 11.35 -8.93 -4.64
C VAL A 218 12.31 -9.12 -3.48
N LYS A 219 13.47 -8.47 -3.50
CA LYS A 219 14.43 -8.52 -2.40
C LYS A 219 13.82 -7.93 -1.11
N GLN A 220 13.17 -6.79 -1.20
CA GLN A 220 12.51 -6.15 -0.06
C GLN A 220 11.33 -6.99 0.47
N CYS A 221 10.57 -7.67 -0.39
CA CYS A 221 9.55 -8.64 0.04
C CYS A 221 10.16 -9.80 0.84
N GLN A 222 11.29 -10.34 0.37
CA GLN A 222 12.01 -11.42 1.06
C GLN A 222 12.54 -10.95 2.42
N GLU A 223 13.09 -9.75 2.51
CA GLU A 223 13.56 -9.16 3.75
C GLU A 223 12.43 -8.95 4.75
N SER A 224 11.31 -8.34 4.33
CA SER A 224 10.13 -8.17 5.19
C SER A 224 9.60 -9.52 5.71
N ALA A 225 9.41 -10.50 4.82
CA ALA A 225 8.91 -11.82 5.22
C ALA A 225 9.84 -12.51 6.21
N ALA A 226 11.15 -12.44 6.00
CA ALA A 226 12.13 -13.02 6.90
C ALA A 226 12.14 -12.34 8.28
N LEU A 227 12.08 -11.01 8.32
CA LEU A 227 12.02 -10.24 9.56
C LEU A 227 10.74 -10.50 10.34
N ILE A 228 9.58 -10.58 9.68
CA ILE A 228 8.31 -10.91 10.32
C ILE A 228 8.33 -12.35 10.86
N ALA A 229 8.81 -13.31 10.07
CA ALA A 229 8.93 -14.71 10.49
C ALA A 229 9.88 -14.86 11.71
N ALA A 230 11.00 -14.17 11.71
CA ALA A 230 11.93 -14.12 12.84
C ALA A 230 11.26 -13.50 14.08
N ALA A 231 10.55 -12.38 13.93
CA ALA A 231 9.79 -11.76 15.01
C ALA A 231 8.73 -12.70 15.59
N LEU A 232 8.12 -13.59 14.77
CA LEU A 232 7.14 -14.59 15.19
C LEU A 232 7.79 -15.85 15.81
N GLY A 233 9.11 -16.03 15.68
CA GLY A 233 9.82 -17.23 16.09
C GLY A 233 9.48 -18.46 15.26
N LEU A 234 9.21 -18.28 13.95
CA LEU A 234 8.86 -19.36 13.03
C LEU A 234 10.11 -20.03 12.46
N ALA A 235 10.10 -21.36 12.40
CA ALA A 235 11.11 -22.12 11.67
C ALA A 235 10.90 -21.94 10.13
N LYS A 236 11.95 -22.20 9.36
CA LYS A 236 11.92 -21.97 7.90
C LYS A 236 10.84 -22.78 7.19
N GLU A 237 10.56 -23.96 7.68
CA GLU A 237 9.53 -24.88 7.17
C GLU A 237 8.11 -24.42 7.47
N ASP A 238 7.87 -23.54 8.45
CA ASP A 238 6.54 -23.14 8.90
C ASP A 238 5.90 -22.07 8.02
N TRP A 239 6.66 -21.43 7.16
CA TRP A 239 6.18 -20.33 6.32
C TRP A 239 6.72 -20.36 4.89
N LEU A 240 5.99 -19.72 3.99
CA LEU A 240 6.40 -19.52 2.60
C LEU A 240 6.14 -18.08 2.16
N LEU A 241 6.99 -17.61 1.25
CA LEU A 241 6.77 -16.37 0.52
C LEU A 241 6.25 -16.72 -0.87
N THR A 242 5.19 -16.02 -1.30
CA THR A 242 4.53 -16.23 -2.58
C THR A 242 4.11 -14.89 -3.19
N PHE A 243 3.77 -14.91 -4.49
CA PHE A 243 3.35 -13.74 -5.25
C PHE A 243 1.99 -13.97 -5.90
N GLN A 244 1.07 -13.01 -5.74
CA GLN A 244 -0.29 -13.01 -6.25
C GLN A 244 -0.46 -12.12 -7.48
N SER A 245 -1.68 -12.04 -8.01
CA SER A 245 -2.13 -11.06 -9.03
C SER A 245 -1.41 -11.16 -10.37
N ARG A 246 -0.98 -12.37 -10.75
CA ARG A 246 -0.35 -12.59 -12.06
C ARG A 246 -1.31 -12.21 -13.19
N PHE A 247 -0.82 -11.41 -14.13
CA PHE A 247 -1.59 -10.95 -15.27
C PHE A 247 -0.90 -11.18 -16.61
N GLY A 248 -1.67 -11.57 -17.63
CA GLY A 248 -1.18 -11.71 -18.99
C GLY A 248 -0.27 -12.91 -19.24
N ARG A 249 0.52 -12.86 -20.33
CA ARG A 249 1.36 -13.98 -20.79
C ARG A 249 2.83 -13.86 -20.40
N ALA A 250 3.24 -12.70 -19.89
CA ALA A 250 4.62 -12.49 -19.47
C ALA A 250 4.98 -13.41 -18.30
N GLU A 251 6.27 -13.68 -18.13
CA GLU A 251 6.75 -14.35 -16.93
C GLU A 251 6.75 -13.38 -15.76
N TRP A 252 6.19 -13.82 -14.63
CA TRP A 252 6.14 -13.10 -13.38
C TRP A 252 6.96 -13.80 -12.32
N VAL A 253 7.35 -13.05 -11.30
CA VAL A 253 8.08 -13.59 -10.14
C VAL A 253 7.34 -14.74 -9.48
N LYS A 254 8.08 -15.73 -9.03
CA LYS A 254 7.57 -16.99 -8.45
C LYS A 254 8.02 -17.15 -7.00
N PRO A 255 7.36 -18.03 -6.20
CA PRO A 255 6.23 -18.91 -6.54
C PRO A 255 4.88 -18.17 -6.52
N TYR A 256 3.89 -18.62 -7.30
CA TYR A 256 2.55 -18.03 -7.35
C TYR A 256 1.70 -18.48 -6.17
N THR A 257 0.96 -17.58 -5.52
CA THR A 257 0.19 -17.85 -4.30
C THR A 257 -0.84 -18.95 -4.52
N GLN A 258 -1.73 -18.81 -5.50
CA GLN A 258 -2.79 -19.79 -5.74
C GLN A 258 -2.25 -21.20 -6.02
N SER A 259 -1.32 -21.34 -6.95
CA SER A 259 -0.76 -22.66 -7.29
C SER A 259 0.02 -23.28 -6.12
N THR A 260 0.62 -22.45 -5.26
CA THR A 260 1.34 -22.90 -4.07
C THR A 260 0.37 -23.48 -3.03
N VAL A 261 -0.72 -22.76 -2.71
CA VAL A 261 -1.68 -23.28 -1.71
C VAL A 261 -2.42 -24.51 -2.21
N GLU A 262 -2.76 -24.58 -3.51
CA GLU A 262 -3.31 -25.82 -4.12
C GLU A 262 -2.34 -26.99 -4.00
N ALA A 263 -1.05 -26.79 -4.30
CA ALA A 263 -0.03 -27.84 -4.18
C ALA A 263 0.15 -28.28 -2.72
N LEU A 264 0.09 -27.38 -1.75
CA LEU A 264 0.12 -27.70 -0.32
C LEU A 264 -1.08 -28.55 0.07
N ALA A 265 -2.29 -28.18 -0.33
CA ALA A 265 -3.51 -28.95 -0.06
C ALA A 265 -3.42 -30.38 -0.63
N ARG A 266 -2.97 -30.52 -1.90
CA ARG A 266 -2.76 -31.85 -2.54
C ARG A 266 -1.69 -32.69 -1.83
N LYS A 267 -0.69 -32.07 -1.20
CA LYS A 267 0.33 -32.73 -0.38
C LYS A 267 -0.14 -33.05 1.03
N GLY A 268 -1.37 -32.76 1.38
CA GLY A 268 -1.98 -33.11 2.66
C GLY A 268 -1.99 -32.02 3.71
N VAL A 269 -1.46 -30.82 3.44
CA VAL A 269 -1.59 -29.66 4.34
C VAL A 269 -3.08 -29.28 4.46
N LYS A 270 -3.58 -29.25 5.69
CA LYS A 270 -5.01 -29.03 5.97
C LYS A 270 -5.32 -27.59 6.37
N THR A 271 -4.34 -26.88 6.90
CA THR A 271 -4.58 -25.53 7.43
C THR A 271 -3.51 -24.54 6.99
N VAL A 272 -3.94 -23.42 6.41
CA VAL A 272 -3.07 -22.30 6.06
C VAL A 272 -3.66 -21.00 6.54
N ASP A 273 -2.80 -20.09 6.98
CA ASP A 273 -3.13 -18.67 7.16
C ASP A 273 -2.35 -17.87 6.12
N VAL A 274 -2.98 -16.86 5.58
CA VAL A 274 -2.36 -15.96 4.59
C VAL A 274 -2.38 -14.53 5.11
N VAL A 275 -1.26 -13.85 4.99
CA VAL A 275 -1.10 -12.42 5.29
C VAL A 275 -0.42 -11.74 4.10
N CYS A 276 -0.78 -10.49 3.85
CA CYS A 276 -0.30 -9.70 2.70
C CYS A 276 0.55 -8.50 3.16
N PRO A 277 1.82 -8.67 3.56
CA PRO A 277 2.60 -7.57 4.14
C PRO A 277 2.94 -6.45 3.15
N GLY A 278 2.78 -6.67 1.85
CA GLY A 278 2.91 -5.61 0.84
C GLY A 278 1.76 -4.59 0.85
N PHE A 279 0.70 -4.87 1.61
CA PHE A 279 -0.50 -4.04 1.71
C PHE A 279 -0.71 -3.62 3.16
N VAL A 280 -0.66 -2.33 3.44
CA VAL A 280 -0.96 -1.80 4.79
C VAL A 280 -2.46 -1.59 5.01
N SER A 281 -3.25 -1.55 3.95
CA SER A 281 -4.71 -1.42 3.97
C SER A 281 -5.37 -2.48 3.12
N ASP A 282 -6.48 -3.05 3.61
CA ASP A 282 -7.27 -4.01 2.85
C ASP A 282 -7.82 -3.39 1.57
N CYS A 283 -7.74 -4.16 0.49
CA CYS A 283 -8.10 -3.76 -0.86
C CYS A 283 -8.68 -4.94 -1.65
N ILE A 284 -8.89 -4.77 -2.95
CA ILE A 284 -9.44 -5.82 -3.79
C ILE A 284 -8.50 -7.03 -3.88
N GLU A 285 -7.21 -6.78 -3.90
CA GLU A 285 -6.16 -7.81 -3.97
C GLU A 285 -6.09 -8.66 -2.70
N THR A 286 -6.54 -8.15 -1.56
CA THR A 286 -6.51 -8.88 -0.30
C THR A 286 -7.87 -9.54 0.01
N LEU A 287 -8.96 -8.81 -0.15
CA LEU A 287 -10.30 -9.28 0.23
C LEU A 287 -10.94 -10.16 -0.84
N GLU A 288 -10.80 -9.82 -2.13
CA GLU A 288 -11.40 -10.62 -3.19
C GLU A 288 -10.44 -11.72 -3.66
N GLU A 289 -9.20 -11.36 -4.04
CA GLU A 289 -8.28 -12.34 -4.59
C GLU A 289 -7.81 -13.35 -3.53
N ILE A 290 -7.36 -12.90 -2.35
CA ILE A 290 -6.82 -13.80 -1.32
C ILE A 290 -7.94 -14.46 -0.52
N ASP A 291 -8.84 -13.67 0.08
CA ASP A 291 -9.84 -14.23 1.02
C ASP A 291 -11.00 -14.95 0.32
N MET A 292 -11.23 -14.71 -1.00
CA MET A 292 -12.25 -15.41 -1.75
C MET A 292 -11.66 -16.38 -2.79
N GLU A 293 -10.88 -15.90 -3.80
CA GLU A 293 -10.42 -16.76 -4.89
C GLU A 293 -9.38 -17.79 -4.43
N VAL A 294 -8.33 -17.36 -3.72
CA VAL A 294 -7.27 -18.26 -3.25
C VAL A 294 -7.78 -19.19 -2.14
N HIS A 295 -8.67 -18.70 -1.27
CA HIS A 295 -9.39 -19.52 -0.29
C HIS A 295 -10.13 -20.69 -0.99
N ASN A 296 -10.97 -20.36 -1.98
CA ASN A 296 -11.72 -21.39 -2.71
C ASN A 296 -10.81 -22.38 -3.43
N ALA A 297 -9.70 -21.93 -3.99
CA ALA A 297 -8.72 -22.78 -4.63
C ALA A 297 -8.07 -23.77 -3.65
N PHE A 298 -7.70 -23.31 -2.43
CA PHE A 298 -7.16 -24.17 -1.40
C PHE A 298 -8.14 -25.24 -0.93
N VAL A 299 -9.39 -24.85 -0.63
CA VAL A 299 -10.43 -25.77 -0.20
C VAL A 299 -10.77 -26.76 -1.32
N GLY A 300 -10.93 -26.27 -2.55
CA GLY A 300 -11.18 -27.11 -3.74
C GLY A 300 -10.08 -28.13 -4.03
N ALA A 301 -8.83 -27.86 -3.63
CA ALA A 301 -7.70 -28.77 -3.73
C ALA A 301 -7.59 -29.78 -2.57
N GLY A 302 -8.49 -29.74 -1.58
CA GLY A 302 -8.55 -30.68 -0.44
C GLY A 302 -8.02 -30.15 0.89
N GLY A 303 -7.75 -28.85 0.97
CA GLY A 303 -7.51 -28.13 2.21
C GLY A 303 -8.78 -28.05 3.08
N LYS A 304 -8.63 -27.84 4.38
CA LYS A 304 -9.76 -27.78 5.31
C LYS A 304 -10.03 -26.40 5.88
N ARG A 305 -8.99 -25.63 6.15
CA ARG A 305 -9.09 -24.32 6.78
C ARG A 305 -8.10 -23.36 6.15
N PHE A 306 -8.64 -22.37 5.49
CA PHE A 306 -7.92 -21.19 5.01
C PHE A 306 -8.38 -19.99 5.80
N ARG A 307 -7.47 -19.15 6.28
CA ARG A 307 -7.81 -17.88 6.93
C ARG A 307 -6.95 -16.77 6.36
N TYR A 308 -7.60 -15.69 6.01
CA TYR A 308 -6.93 -14.44 5.67
C TYR A 308 -6.75 -13.61 6.94
N ILE A 309 -5.55 -13.11 7.18
CA ILE A 309 -5.22 -12.18 8.25
C ILE A 309 -5.26 -10.77 7.65
N HIS A 310 -6.20 -9.95 8.12
CA HIS A 310 -6.40 -8.60 7.62
C HIS A 310 -5.14 -7.76 7.67
N CYS A 311 -5.04 -6.79 6.74
CA CYS A 311 -4.01 -5.77 6.74
C CYS A 311 -4.04 -4.93 8.03
N LEU A 312 -3.03 -4.12 8.22
CA LEU A 312 -2.89 -3.29 9.43
C LEU A 312 -3.98 -2.21 9.54
N ASN A 313 -4.49 -1.71 8.42
CA ASN A 313 -5.55 -0.69 8.34
C ASN A 313 -5.25 0.52 9.25
N ASP A 314 -6.06 0.75 10.28
CA ASP A 314 -5.92 1.77 11.31
C ASP A 314 -5.53 1.20 12.70
N ALA A 315 -4.97 -0.03 12.73
CA ALA A 315 -4.59 -0.68 13.99
C ALA A 315 -3.64 0.19 14.83
N PRO A 316 -3.91 0.36 16.15
CA PRO A 316 -3.17 1.30 16.99
C PRO A 316 -1.65 1.13 16.95
N LEU A 317 -1.16 -0.11 16.99
CA LEU A 317 0.28 -0.38 16.95
C LEU A 317 0.92 0.06 15.63
N TRP A 318 0.21 -0.12 14.52
CA TRP A 318 0.64 0.38 13.23
C TRP A 318 0.66 1.91 13.18
N ILE A 319 -0.39 2.56 13.70
CA ILE A 319 -0.44 4.03 13.74
C ILE A 319 0.70 4.61 14.59
N HIS A 320 1.06 3.96 15.71
CA HIS A 320 2.25 4.34 16.48
C HIS A 320 3.54 4.21 15.65
N ALA A 321 3.72 3.08 14.96
CA ALA A 321 4.88 2.87 14.09
C ALA A 321 4.92 3.88 12.93
N LEU A 322 3.77 4.14 12.30
CA LEU A 322 3.65 5.13 11.24
C LEU A 322 4.02 6.54 11.73
N ALA A 323 3.61 6.89 12.95
CA ALA A 323 3.97 8.17 13.56
C ALA A 323 5.47 8.27 13.88
N ASP A 324 6.14 7.17 14.21
CA ASP A 324 7.60 7.12 14.38
C ASP A 324 8.30 7.28 13.01
N ILE A 325 7.87 6.56 11.99
CA ILE A 325 8.39 6.65 10.62
C ILE A 325 8.33 8.10 10.12
N VAL A 326 7.15 8.72 10.16
CA VAL A 326 7.02 10.12 9.69
C VAL A 326 7.69 11.11 10.65
N GLY A 327 7.78 10.79 11.94
CA GLY A 327 8.48 11.57 12.95
C GLY A 327 9.97 11.68 12.66
N ASN A 328 10.60 10.60 12.18
CA ASN A 328 11.99 10.57 11.73
C ASN A 328 12.18 11.48 10.50
N GLU A 329 11.23 11.45 9.57
CA GLU A 329 11.25 12.31 8.39
C GLU A 329 11.02 13.80 8.73
N LEU A 330 10.40 14.10 9.85
CA LEU A 330 10.22 15.48 10.33
C LEU A 330 11.44 16.01 11.11
N ALA A 331 12.42 15.18 11.43
CA ALA A 331 13.59 15.55 12.22
C ALA A 331 14.36 16.71 11.58
N GLY A 332 14.73 17.72 12.37
CA GLY A 332 15.43 18.93 11.92
C GLY A 332 14.56 19.96 11.20
N TRP A 333 13.30 19.66 10.88
CA TRP A 333 12.36 20.71 10.48
C TRP A 333 11.79 21.39 11.72
N LYS A 334 11.89 22.74 11.76
CA LYS A 334 11.24 23.51 12.80
C LYS A 334 9.74 23.48 12.57
N THR A 335 8.99 22.85 13.47
CA THR A 335 7.54 22.99 13.58
C THR A 335 7.22 24.23 14.40
N LEU A 336 6.00 24.78 14.30
CA LEU A 336 5.60 26.08 14.90
C LEU A 336 5.95 26.25 16.39
N GLU A 337 6.01 25.19 17.19
CA GLU A 337 6.37 25.24 18.61
C GLU A 337 7.82 25.66 18.90
N ALA A 338 8.76 25.25 18.06
CA ALA A 338 10.16 25.60 18.24
C ALA A 338 10.47 27.09 18.04
N GLU A 339 9.57 27.83 17.35
CA GLU A 339 9.71 29.26 17.17
C GLU A 339 9.04 30.08 18.28
N GLN A 340 7.95 29.59 18.87
CA GLN A 340 7.28 30.27 19.99
C GLN A 340 8.07 30.18 21.31
N GLY A 341 8.76 29.07 21.55
CA GLY A 341 9.62 28.89 22.73
C GLY A 341 10.85 29.79 22.74
N ARG A 342 11.39 30.19 21.57
CA ARG A 342 12.56 31.10 21.46
C ARG A 342 12.20 32.58 21.54
N ARG A 343 10.94 32.96 21.37
CA ARG A 343 10.49 34.36 21.52
C ARG A 343 10.09 34.72 22.94
N LYS A 344 10.06 33.75 23.86
CA LYS A 344 9.73 33.97 25.28
C LYS A 344 10.93 33.82 26.23
N GLY A 345 12.11 33.56 25.72
CA GLY A 345 13.37 33.57 26.42
C GLY A 345 14.30 34.67 25.86
#